data_70234d5f3cfb3aae96d3323327c85482
#
_entry.id   70234d5f3cfb3aae96d3323327c85482
#
_cell.length_a   1.000
_cell.length_b   1.000
_cell.length_c   1.000
_cell.angle_alpha   90.00
_cell.angle_beta   90.00
_cell.angle_gamma   90.00
#
_symmetry.space_group_name_H-M   'P 1'
#
loop_
_entity.id
_entity.type
_entity.pdbx_description
1 polymer ?
#
loop_
_entity_poly.entity_id
_entity_poly.type
_entity_poly.pdbx_seq_one_letter_code
_entity_poly.pdbx_strand_id
1 'polypeptide(L)'
;HKLGIKIVMDLVVNHSSDEHQWFVESRKSKDNPYRDYYIWRDAKDGKEPNNWGSCFGGSAWEYDQTTDMYYLHMFSKKQPDLNWENPKLRQEVYDMMTWWGERGIDGFRMDVITMISKDQRFPDGIVHGNEKYGDSSPYVNNGPRVHEYLKEMNQKVISKFDWMTVGEGAGAGVEDAK
;
A
#
# COMPACT_ATOMS: atom_id res chain seq x y z
N HIS A 1 -10.05 -10.66 -26.42
CA HIS A 1 -10.47 -12.07 -26.40
C HIS A 1 -10.84 -12.60 -27.78
N LYS A 2 -11.48 -11.80 -28.64
CA LYS A 2 -11.80 -12.24 -30.02
C LYS A 2 -10.58 -12.68 -30.84
N LEU A 3 -9.40 -12.22 -30.49
CA LEU A 3 -8.11 -12.59 -31.12
C LEU A 3 -7.34 -13.65 -30.31
N GLY A 4 -7.93 -14.26 -29.29
CA GLY A 4 -7.28 -15.22 -28.41
C GLY A 4 -6.29 -14.59 -27.41
N ILE A 5 -6.31 -13.26 -27.23
CA ILE A 5 -5.42 -12.55 -26.31
C ILE A 5 -6.06 -12.49 -24.92
N LYS A 6 -5.29 -12.83 -23.90
CA LYS A 6 -5.64 -12.71 -22.49
C LYS A 6 -5.25 -11.34 -21.95
N ILE A 7 -6.03 -10.81 -20.99
CA ILE A 7 -5.81 -9.49 -20.39
C ILE A 7 -5.47 -9.67 -18.92
N VAL A 8 -4.23 -9.32 -18.56
CA VAL A 8 -3.76 -9.22 -17.17
C VAL A 8 -3.59 -7.74 -16.83
N MET A 9 -4.29 -7.27 -15.81
CA MET A 9 -4.26 -5.87 -15.40
C MET A 9 -3.27 -5.66 -14.26
N ASP A 10 -2.74 -4.45 -14.16
CA ASP A 10 -1.93 -4.05 -13.00
C ASP A 10 -2.82 -3.74 -11.79
N LEU A 11 -2.56 -4.42 -10.67
CA LEU A 11 -3.23 -4.22 -9.40
C LEU A 11 -2.34 -3.39 -8.49
N VAL A 12 -2.55 -2.08 -8.48
CA VAL A 12 -1.81 -1.14 -7.65
C VAL A 12 -2.62 -0.86 -6.40
N VAL A 13 -2.30 -1.55 -5.30
CA VAL A 13 -3.08 -1.49 -4.05
C VAL A 13 -2.25 -1.21 -2.80
N ASN A 14 -0.93 -1.00 -2.94
CA ASN A 14 -0.11 -0.47 -1.86
C ASN A 14 -0.38 1.02 -1.63
N HIS A 15 -0.68 1.78 -2.68
CA HIS A 15 -0.90 3.23 -2.66
C HIS A 15 -1.97 3.62 -3.67
N SER A 16 -2.43 4.85 -3.61
CA SER A 16 -3.30 5.44 -4.63
C SER A 16 -2.70 6.75 -5.15
N SER A 17 -3.34 7.38 -6.15
CA SER A 17 -3.06 8.77 -6.47
C SER A 17 -3.49 9.70 -5.33
N ASP A 18 -2.78 10.80 -5.10
CA ASP A 18 -3.20 11.90 -4.22
C ASP A 18 -4.44 12.65 -4.75
N GLU A 19 -4.78 12.43 -6.03
CA GLU A 19 -5.99 12.94 -6.66
C GLU A 19 -7.18 11.96 -6.54
N HIS A 20 -6.97 10.75 -6.00
CA HIS A 20 -8.04 9.80 -5.76
C HIS A 20 -9.03 10.35 -4.73
N GLN A 21 -10.33 10.15 -4.99
CA GLN A 21 -11.40 10.69 -4.14
C GLN A 21 -11.23 10.32 -2.66
N TRP A 22 -10.76 9.11 -2.36
CA TRP A 22 -10.51 8.69 -0.98
C TRP A 22 -9.46 9.57 -0.29
N PHE A 23 -8.36 9.91 -0.99
CA PHE A 23 -7.31 10.73 -0.42
C PHE A 23 -7.76 12.18 -0.27
N VAL A 24 -8.44 12.71 -1.29
CA VAL A 24 -9.02 14.07 -1.25
C VAL A 24 -9.96 14.23 -0.06
N GLU A 25 -10.81 13.23 0.20
CA GLU A 25 -11.69 13.22 1.37
C GLU A 25 -10.91 13.05 2.68
N SER A 26 -9.98 12.09 2.73
CA SER A 26 -9.13 11.79 3.89
C SER A 26 -8.40 13.03 4.45
N ARG A 27 -8.02 13.97 3.59
CA ARG A 27 -7.32 15.22 3.95
C ARG A 27 -8.20 16.30 4.55
N LYS A 28 -9.54 16.21 4.41
CA LYS A 28 -10.44 17.29 4.81
C LYS A 28 -10.52 17.46 6.33
N SER A 29 -10.53 16.36 7.07
CA SER A 29 -10.55 16.38 8.53
C SER A 29 -10.06 15.06 9.13
N LYS A 30 -9.68 15.10 10.40
CA LYS A 30 -9.28 13.90 11.18
C LYS A 30 -10.45 12.92 11.38
N ASP A 31 -11.67 13.39 11.32
CA ASP A 31 -12.90 12.60 11.54
C ASP A 31 -13.57 12.16 10.22
N ASN A 32 -12.92 12.41 9.07
CA ASN A 32 -13.48 12.02 7.77
C ASN A 32 -13.58 10.49 7.67
N PRO A 33 -14.67 9.92 7.12
CA PRO A 33 -14.83 8.45 6.96
C PRO A 33 -13.71 7.76 6.18
N TYR A 34 -13.00 8.48 5.32
CA TYR A 34 -11.87 7.99 4.55
C TYR A 34 -10.51 8.22 5.24
N ARG A 35 -10.50 8.83 6.44
CA ARG A 35 -9.24 9.16 7.12
C ARG A 35 -8.33 7.94 7.23
N ASP A 36 -8.85 6.86 7.75
CA ASP A 36 -8.12 5.63 8.03
C ASP A 36 -7.90 4.73 6.80
N TYR A 37 -8.27 5.21 5.60
CA TYR A 37 -7.89 4.53 4.36
C TYR A 37 -6.41 4.72 4.03
N TYR A 38 -5.77 5.73 4.65
CA TYR A 38 -4.35 6.06 4.50
C TYR A 38 -3.64 6.04 5.85
N ILE A 39 -2.32 5.97 5.80
CA ILE A 39 -1.49 5.93 7.01
C ILE A 39 -1.12 7.35 7.41
N TRP A 40 -1.80 7.85 8.43
CA TRP A 40 -1.57 9.17 9.01
C TRP A 40 -0.93 9.05 10.39
N ARG A 41 0.02 9.95 10.70
CA ARG A 41 0.66 10.03 12.02
C ARG A 41 0.87 11.48 12.43
N ASP A 42 0.81 11.74 13.73
CA ASP A 42 1.18 13.03 14.29
C ASP A 42 2.69 13.25 14.17
N ALA A 43 3.11 14.51 14.23
CA ALA A 43 4.51 14.87 14.35
C ALA A 43 5.11 14.28 15.62
N LYS A 44 6.36 13.83 15.54
CA LYS A 44 7.16 13.41 16.69
C LYS A 44 8.22 14.49 16.94
N ASP A 45 8.14 15.13 18.09
CA ASP A 45 9.04 16.23 18.47
C ASP A 45 9.14 17.36 17.40
N GLY A 46 8.01 17.66 16.75
CA GLY A 46 7.91 18.68 15.71
C GLY A 46 8.53 18.29 14.37
N LYS A 47 8.81 16.98 14.16
CA LYS A 47 9.40 16.42 12.93
C LYS A 47 8.54 15.27 12.40
N GLU A 48 9.04 14.62 11.34
CA GLU A 48 8.44 13.42 10.80
C GLU A 48 8.26 12.32 11.87
N PRO A 49 7.24 11.45 11.75
CA PRO A 49 6.95 10.39 12.70
C PRO A 49 8.12 9.44 12.99
N ASN A 50 8.94 9.19 11.97
CA ASN A 50 10.21 8.46 12.03
C ASN A 50 11.13 8.92 10.89
N ASN A 51 12.30 8.30 10.78
CA ASN A 51 13.33 8.70 9.81
C ASN A 51 13.25 7.96 8.47
N TRP A 52 12.15 7.28 8.13
CA TRP A 52 12.08 6.48 6.91
C TRP A 52 12.33 7.27 5.63
N GLY A 53 13.19 6.70 4.77
CA GLY A 53 13.38 7.17 3.41
C GLY A 53 12.36 6.61 2.45
N SER A 54 11.93 7.44 1.48
CA SER A 54 11.13 7.02 0.33
C SER A 54 11.99 6.30 -0.70
N CYS A 55 11.41 5.37 -1.45
CA CYS A 55 12.07 4.66 -2.56
C CYS A 55 12.56 5.61 -3.65
N PHE A 56 11.95 6.79 -3.80
CA PHE A 56 12.36 7.81 -4.77
C PHE A 56 13.24 8.92 -4.14
N GLY A 57 13.69 8.69 -2.91
CA GLY A 57 14.54 9.63 -2.17
C GLY A 57 13.73 10.66 -1.36
N GLY A 58 14.37 11.22 -0.35
CA GLY A 58 13.72 12.11 0.60
C GLY A 58 13.00 11.36 1.72
N SER A 59 12.20 12.09 2.51
CA SER A 59 11.35 11.50 3.56
C SER A 59 10.25 10.64 2.95
N ALA A 60 9.88 9.56 3.63
CA ALA A 60 8.67 8.80 3.34
C ALA A 60 7.40 9.45 3.92
N TRP A 61 7.53 10.57 4.58
CA TRP A 61 6.44 11.30 5.23
C TRP A 61 6.28 12.69 4.64
N GLU A 62 5.05 13.07 4.27
CA GLU A 62 4.70 14.42 3.82
C GLU A 62 3.73 15.07 4.80
N TYR A 63 4.04 16.31 5.18
CA TYR A 63 3.20 17.08 6.10
C TYR A 63 1.98 17.66 5.41
N ASP A 64 0.83 17.46 6.01
CA ASP A 64 -0.45 18.06 5.57
C ASP A 64 -0.89 19.16 6.54
N GLN A 65 -0.83 20.39 6.05
CA GLN A 65 -1.23 21.58 6.82
C GLN A 65 -2.73 21.59 7.20
N THR A 66 -3.58 20.91 6.43
CA THR A 66 -5.04 20.92 6.65
C THR A 66 -5.40 20.24 7.96
N THR A 67 -4.71 19.16 8.28
CA THR A 67 -5.00 18.34 9.47
C THR A 67 -3.87 18.31 10.48
N ASP A 68 -2.78 19.02 10.22
CA ASP A 68 -1.59 19.08 11.08
C ASP A 68 -1.05 17.67 11.42
N MET A 69 -0.91 16.85 10.36
CA MET A 69 -0.38 15.48 10.46
C MET A 69 0.47 15.15 9.24
N TYR A 70 1.20 14.04 9.33
CA TYR A 70 1.95 13.46 8.22
C TYR A 70 1.22 12.25 7.64
N TYR A 71 1.27 12.09 6.30
CA TYR A 71 0.89 10.85 5.64
C TYR A 71 2.10 10.12 5.09
N LEU A 72 2.03 8.79 5.10
CA LEU A 72 3.07 7.93 4.56
C LEU A 72 2.98 7.84 3.03
N HIS A 73 4.14 7.91 2.36
CA HIS A 73 4.29 7.62 0.93
C HIS A 73 5.63 6.92 0.68
N MET A 74 5.61 5.62 0.46
CA MET A 74 6.86 4.88 0.20
C MET A 74 7.48 5.20 -1.16
N PHE A 75 6.69 5.76 -2.08
CA PHE A 75 7.13 6.21 -3.40
C PHE A 75 7.08 7.74 -3.51
N SER A 76 6.37 8.28 -4.48
CA SER A 76 6.17 9.71 -4.58
C SER A 76 5.17 10.21 -3.54
N LYS A 77 5.33 11.47 -3.09
CA LYS A 77 4.31 12.14 -2.28
C LYS A 77 2.94 12.26 -2.96
N LYS A 78 2.89 12.05 -4.28
CA LYS A 78 1.64 11.90 -5.04
C LYS A 78 1.06 10.47 -4.99
N GLN A 79 1.69 9.56 -4.26
CA GLN A 79 1.30 8.16 -4.13
C GLN A 79 1.17 7.80 -2.63
N PRO A 80 0.16 8.35 -1.93
CA PRO A 80 -0.06 8.07 -0.50
C PRO A 80 -0.34 6.58 -0.28
N ASP A 81 0.29 6.01 0.74
CA ASP A 81 0.16 4.60 1.08
C ASP A 81 -1.17 4.28 1.73
N LEU A 82 -1.81 3.23 1.23
CA LEU A 82 -3.07 2.71 1.75
C LEU A 82 -2.88 1.95 3.06
N ASN A 83 -3.83 2.09 3.97
CA ASN A 83 -3.83 1.47 5.28
C ASN A 83 -4.55 0.11 5.26
N TRP A 84 -3.83 -0.96 4.96
CA TRP A 84 -4.37 -2.32 4.92
C TRP A 84 -4.81 -2.88 6.29
N GLU A 85 -4.47 -2.21 7.39
CA GLU A 85 -5.05 -2.53 8.70
C GLU A 85 -6.56 -2.26 8.73
N ASN A 86 -7.05 -1.34 7.90
CA ASN A 86 -8.45 -0.99 7.82
C ASN A 86 -9.26 -2.02 6.99
N PRO A 87 -10.18 -2.77 7.61
CA PRO A 87 -10.95 -3.79 6.89
C PRO A 87 -11.92 -3.20 5.85
N LYS A 88 -12.36 -1.93 6.02
CA LYS A 88 -13.20 -1.26 5.03
C LYS A 88 -12.42 -1.00 3.74
N LEU A 89 -11.17 -0.51 3.86
CA LEU A 89 -10.30 -0.35 2.70
C LEU A 89 -10.10 -1.67 1.97
N ARG A 90 -9.79 -2.76 2.70
CA ARG A 90 -9.61 -4.08 2.08
C ARG A 90 -10.86 -4.51 1.31
N GLN A 91 -12.04 -4.29 1.86
CA GLN A 91 -13.30 -4.62 1.17
C GLN A 91 -13.47 -3.81 -0.12
N GLU A 92 -13.17 -2.51 -0.11
CA GLU A 92 -13.21 -1.68 -1.33
C GLU A 92 -12.25 -2.21 -2.42
N VAL A 93 -11.05 -2.65 -2.02
CA VAL A 93 -10.11 -3.29 -2.94
C VAL A 93 -10.69 -4.58 -3.53
N TYR A 94 -11.31 -5.42 -2.70
CA TYR A 94 -11.91 -6.68 -3.16
C TYR A 94 -13.12 -6.44 -4.06
N ASP A 95 -13.92 -5.43 -3.78
CA ASP A 95 -15.06 -5.04 -4.62
C ASP A 95 -14.58 -4.52 -5.99
N MET A 96 -13.53 -3.72 -6.02
CA MET A 96 -12.89 -3.26 -7.25
C MET A 96 -12.32 -4.43 -8.08
N MET A 97 -11.62 -5.36 -7.44
CA MET A 97 -11.11 -6.56 -8.12
C MET A 97 -12.24 -7.40 -8.71
N THR A 98 -13.30 -7.62 -7.93
CA THR A 98 -14.50 -8.35 -8.37
C THR A 98 -15.15 -7.67 -9.56
N TRP A 99 -15.29 -6.34 -9.51
CA TRP A 99 -15.85 -5.52 -10.59
C TRP A 99 -15.11 -5.71 -11.92
N TRP A 100 -13.76 -5.79 -11.87
CA TRP A 100 -12.96 -6.09 -13.05
C TRP A 100 -13.10 -7.54 -13.50
N GLY A 101 -13.18 -8.48 -12.56
CA GLY A 101 -13.41 -9.89 -12.85
C GLY A 101 -14.69 -10.16 -13.61
N GLU A 102 -15.78 -9.55 -13.17
CA GLU A 102 -17.08 -9.62 -13.82
C GLU A 102 -17.09 -9.04 -15.25
N ARG A 103 -16.09 -8.21 -15.57
CA ARG A 103 -15.86 -7.65 -16.91
C ARG A 103 -14.95 -8.50 -17.79
N GLY A 104 -14.47 -9.62 -17.24
CA GLY A 104 -13.80 -10.65 -18.00
C GLY A 104 -12.29 -10.49 -18.15
N ILE A 105 -11.61 -9.82 -17.22
CA ILE A 105 -10.13 -9.89 -17.19
C ILE A 105 -9.67 -11.29 -16.84
N ASP A 106 -8.45 -11.65 -17.24
CA ASP A 106 -7.88 -12.99 -17.04
C ASP A 106 -6.86 -13.04 -15.88
N GLY A 107 -6.71 -11.95 -15.16
CA GLY A 107 -5.85 -11.93 -13.98
C GLY A 107 -5.25 -10.57 -13.64
N PHE A 108 -4.37 -10.59 -12.63
CA PHE A 108 -3.66 -9.40 -12.16
C PHE A 108 -2.15 -9.62 -12.05
N ARG A 109 -1.37 -8.63 -12.46
CA ARG A 109 -0.02 -8.39 -11.96
C ARG A 109 -0.15 -7.48 -10.73
N MET A 110 0.34 -7.94 -9.60
CA MET A 110 0.16 -7.26 -8.30
C MET A 110 1.40 -6.42 -8.00
N ASP A 111 1.26 -5.11 -8.13
CA ASP A 111 2.32 -4.12 -7.90
C ASP A 111 2.75 -4.11 -6.44
N VAL A 112 4.05 -4.25 -6.21
CA VAL A 112 4.70 -4.26 -4.87
C VAL A 112 3.87 -4.90 -3.77
N ILE A 113 3.26 -6.04 -4.07
CA ILE A 113 2.25 -6.68 -3.20
C ILE A 113 2.79 -7.06 -1.81
N THR A 114 4.09 -7.22 -1.68
CA THR A 114 4.76 -7.49 -0.40
C THR A 114 4.75 -6.29 0.54
N MET A 115 4.46 -5.08 0.03
CA MET A 115 4.49 -3.85 0.80
C MET A 115 3.14 -3.46 1.43
N ILE A 116 2.06 -4.22 1.20
CA ILE A 116 0.73 -3.89 1.74
C ILE A 116 0.65 -4.02 3.26
N SER A 117 1.53 -4.81 3.89
CA SER A 117 1.63 -4.93 5.34
C SER A 117 2.90 -4.26 5.84
N LYS A 118 2.76 -3.35 6.80
CA LYS A 118 3.88 -2.61 7.40
C LYS A 118 3.94 -2.84 8.90
N ASP A 119 5.14 -2.70 9.49
CA ASP A 119 5.28 -2.72 10.94
C ASP A 119 4.58 -1.52 11.57
N GLN A 120 3.49 -1.77 12.28
CA GLN A 120 2.63 -0.73 12.85
C GLN A 120 3.27 0.04 14.03
N ARG A 121 4.43 -0.40 14.51
CA ARG A 121 5.21 0.34 15.51
C ARG A 121 5.96 1.53 14.89
N PHE A 122 6.16 1.51 13.57
CA PHE A 122 6.88 2.54 12.80
C PHE A 122 8.23 2.92 13.44
N PRO A 123 9.12 1.94 13.75
CA PRO A 123 10.41 2.23 14.37
C PRO A 123 11.30 3.01 13.39
N ASP A 124 12.31 3.67 13.91
CA ASP A 124 13.33 4.29 13.05
C ASP A 124 14.09 3.23 12.24
N GLY A 125 14.36 3.53 10.98
CA GLY A 125 15.19 2.74 10.08
C GLY A 125 16.68 2.97 10.34
N ILE A 126 17.50 2.01 9.90
CA ILE A 126 18.96 2.10 10.03
C ILE A 126 19.50 3.10 9.02
N VAL A 127 20.22 4.10 9.48
CA VAL A 127 20.90 5.06 8.61
C VAL A 127 22.25 4.50 8.18
N HIS A 128 22.47 4.37 6.87
CA HIS A 128 23.72 3.89 6.31
C HIS A 128 24.63 5.04 5.88
N GLY A 129 25.87 5.00 6.34
CA GLY A 129 26.86 6.00 5.98
C GLY A 129 26.43 7.46 6.28
N ASN A 130 26.41 8.29 5.25
CA ASN A 130 26.01 9.71 5.34
C ASN A 130 24.57 9.97 4.85
N GLU A 131 23.72 8.96 4.77
CA GLU A 131 22.31 9.13 4.37
C GLU A 131 21.56 9.95 5.40
N LYS A 132 20.63 10.76 4.92
CA LYS A 132 19.77 11.58 5.78
C LYS A 132 18.62 10.78 6.39
N TYR A 133 18.14 9.76 5.68
CA TYR A 133 16.99 8.96 6.05
C TYR A 133 17.40 7.50 6.28
N GLY A 134 16.66 6.82 7.13
CA GLY A 134 16.89 5.43 7.46
C GLY A 134 16.27 4.46 6.45
N ASP A 135 16.87 3.29 6.32
CA ASP A 135 16.33 2.19 5.52
C ASP A 135 15.02 1.67 6.14
N SER A 136 13.94 1.83 5.40
CA SER A 136 12.61 1.39 5.78
C SER A 136 12.31 -0.07 5.35
N SER A 137 13.14 -0.65 4.47
CA SER A 137 12.88 -1.94 3.84
C SER A 137 12.52 -3.06 4.82
N PRO A 138 13.17 -3.21 5.99
CA PRO A 138 12.83 -4.26 6.94
C PRO A 138 11.43 -4.13 7.57
N TYR A 139 10.81 -2.96 7.48
CA TYR A 139 9.55 -2.63 8.13
C TYR A 139 8.37 -2.49 7.17
N VAL A 140 8.66 -2.35 5.86
CA VAL A 140 7.64 -2.14 4.83
C VAL A 140 7.52 -3.30 3.87
N ASN A 141 8.55 -4.17 3.74
CA ASN A 141 8.51 -5.36 2.91
C ASN A 141 8.15 -6.59 3.76
N ASN A 142 7.27 -7.43 3.24
CA ASN A 142 6.87 -8.70 3.90
C ASN A 142 6.46 -8.51 5.37
N GLY A 143 5.70 -7.43 5.65
CA GLY A 143 5.27 -7.11 7.00
C GLY A 143 4.44 -8.22 7.64
N PRO A 144 4.18 -8.14 8.95
CA PRO A 144 3.74 -9.28 9.77
C PRO A 144 2.38 -9.87 9.37
N ARG A 145 1.56 -9.13 8.60
CA ARG A 145 0.23 -9.56 8.19
C ARG A 145 0.08 -9.76 6.68
N VAL A 146 1.18 -9.73 5.90
CA VAL A 146 1.09 -9.85 4.44
C VAL A 146 0.38 -11.14 4.01
N HIS A 147 0.73 -12.28 4.59
CA HIS A 147 0.08 -13.56 4.28
C HIS A 147 -1.39 -13.63 4.72
N GLU A 148 -1.74 -12.96 5.81
CA GLU A 148 -3.14 -12.82 6.23
C GLU A 148 -3.96 -12.10 5.15
N TYR A 149 -3.46 -10.96 4.67
CA TYR A 149 -4.13 -10.17 3.64
C TYR A 149 -4.20 -10.90 2.30
N LEU A 150 -3.13 -11.60 1.89
CA LEU A 150 -3.14 -12.40 0.67
C LEU A 150 -4.13 -13.57 0.75
N LYS A 151 -4.23 -14.24 1.90
CA LYS A 151 -5.22 -15.30 2.14
C LYS A 151 -6.64 -14.75 2.10
N GLU A 152 -6.89 -13.60 2.75
CA GLU A 152 -8.19 -12.93 2.72
C GLU A 152 -8.56 -12.53 1.28
N MET A 153 -7.65 -11.93 0.53
CA MET A 153 -7.83 -11.58 -0.88
C MET A 153 -8.17 -12.81 -1.73
N ASN A 154 -7.44 -13.90 -1.53
CA ASN A 154 -7.72 -15.15 -2.24
C ASN A 154 -9.11 -15.67 -1.94
N GLN A 155 -9.49 -15.75 -0.67
CA GLN A 155 -10.79 -16.25 -0.23
C GLN A 155 -11.96 -15.36 -0.70
N LYS A 156 -11.76 -14.05 -0.65
CA LYS A 156 -12.80 -13.08 -0.98
C LYS A 156 -13.01 -12.94 -2.49
N VAL A 157 -11.93 -13.03 -3.29
CA VAL A 157 -11.98 -12.70 -4.72
C VAL A 157 -11.28 -13.73 -5.59
N ILE A 158 -9.96 -13.95 -5.45
CA ILE A 158 -9.16 -14.63 -6.47
C ILE A 158 -9.69 -16.04 -6.75
N SER A 159 -10.03 -16.79 -5.71
CA SER A 159 -10.54 -18.18 -5.83
C SER A 159 -11.89 -18.30 -6.54
N LYS A 160 -12.57 -17.19 -6.82
CA LYS A 160 -13.86 -17.15 -7.52
C LYS A 160 -13.73 -17.04 -9.04
N PHE A 161 -12.54 -16.81 -9.54
CA PHE A 161 -12.25 -16.61 -10.95
C PHE A 161 -11.11 -17.54 -11.41
N ASP A 162 -11.11 -17.89 -12.68
CA ASP A 162 -10.00 -18.61 -13.33
C ASP A 162 -8.93 -17.60 -13.77
N TRP A 163 -8.22 -17.04 -12.80
CA TRP A 163 -7.23 -15.97 -13.03
C TRP A 163 -5.79 -16.47 -12.92
N MET A 164 -4.94 -15.89 -13.76
CA MET A 164 -3.51 -15.86 -13.50
C MET A 164 -3.17 -14.65 -12.63
N THR A 165 -2.45 -14.87 -11.54
CA THR A 165 -1.93 -13.80 -10.71
C THR A 165 -0.40 -13.91 -10.58
N VAL A 166 0.28 -12.77 -10.65
CA VAL A 166 1.73 -12.68 -10.44
C VAL A 166 2.04 -11.48 -9.57
N GLY A 167 2.75 -11.70 -8.46
CA GLY A 167 3.15 -10.65 -7.52
C GLY A 167 4.54 -10.09 -7.84
N GLU A 168 4.68 -8.77 -7.76
CA GLU A 168 5.99 -8.15 -7.64
C GLU A 168 6.45 -8.27 -6.18
N GLY A 169 7.41 -9.16 -5.96
CA GLY A 169 7.90 -9.53 -4.63
C GLY A 169 9.11 -8.73 -4.18
N ALA A 170 8.99 -7.41 -4.05
CA ALA A 170 10.06 -6.58 -3.52
C ALA A 170 10.51 -7.09 -2.13
N GLY A 171 11.81 -7.36 -1.98
CA GLY A 171 12.38 -7.86 -0.72
C GLY A 171 11.98 -9.28 -0.31
N ALA A 172 11.23 -10.03 -1.16
CA ALA A 172 10.83 -11.39 -0.85
C ALA A 172 11.93 -12.40 -1.24
N GLY A 173 12.26 -13.29 -0.31
CA GLY A 173 13.08 -14.49 -0.56
C GLY A 173 12.22 -15.73 -0.77
N VAL A 174 12.88 -16.88 -1.03
CA VAL A 174 12.19 -18.16 -1.22
C VAL A 174 11.38 -18.58 0.01
N GLU A 175 11.84 -18.24 1.20
CA GLU A 175 11.16 -18.59 2.45
C GLU A 175 9.89 -17.76 2.65
N ASP A 176 9.86 -16.52 2.15
CA ASP A 176 8.69 -15.65 2.22
C ASP A 176 7.56 -16.09 1.25
N ALA A 177 7.88 -16.94 0.28
CA ALA A 177 6.94 -17.44 -0.72
C ALA A 177 6.23 -18.74 -0.29
N LYS A 178 6.58 -19.29 0.87
CA LYS A 178 5.98 -20.53 1.43
C LYS A 178 4.82 -20.21 2.36
#